data_d6ca637847e5210ca70476e699c3aa75
#
_entry.id   d6ca637847e5210ca70476e699c3aa75
#
_cell.length_a   1.000
_cell.length_b   1.000
_cell.length_c   1.000
_cell.angle_alpha   90.00
_cell.angle_beta   90.00
_cell.angle_gamma   90.00
#
_symmetry.space_group_name_H-M   'P 1'
#
loop_
_entity.id
_entity.type
_entity.pdbx_description
1 polymer ?
#
loop_
_entity_poly.entity_id
_entity_poly.type
_entity_poly.pdbx_seq_one_letter_code
_entity_poly.pdbx_strand_id
1 'polypeptide(L)'
;MIDLNGKKIVDLTVELIARVTRLDGTIEEGTTDHYGHGWPSEETINEQDGTMEQLVGANQGTVSDWPIGAISGHMGSHIQLGVRHNDNWTCLPEGMKGIWDVPLNTYYGEACVCVLDHLKGGDILPEHLDNVHNGDIVILHSCWSGDDQPTLVGETARWLAEDKKIKMLAVGGPGISWETNWDAPEPDNSPTHRARTGNNIPIVYPLANIEKLKNDRVFFMSLPLHVERMEGTWVRAIAIE
;
A
#
# COMPACT_ATOMS: atom_id res chain seq x y z
N MET A 1 -2.29 12.83 -24.53
CA MET A 1 -0.84 12.95 -24.19
C MET A 1 -0.75 13.85 -22.98
N ILE A 2 -0.14 13.42 -21.89
CA ILE A 2 0.06 14.26 -20.69
C ILE A 2 1.21 15.21 -20.98
N ASP A 3 0.97 16.52 -20.94
CA ASP A 3 2.03 17.51 -21.02
C ASP A 3 2.66 17.72 -19.63
N LEU A 4 3.91 17.34 -19.47
CA LEU A 4 4.67 17.48 -18.24
C LEU A 4 5.55 18.73 -18.19
N ASN A 5 5.50 19.58 -19.23
CA ASN A 5 6.29 20.81 -19.25
C ASN A 5 5.87 21.73 -18.09
N GLY A 6 6.82 22.10 -17.25
CA GLY A 6 6.59 22.96 -16.08
C GLY A 6 5.85 22.29 -14.92
N LYS A 7 5.58 20.99 -15.01
CA LYS A 7 4.98 20.21 -13.92
C LYS A 7 6.03 19.75 -12.94
N LYS A 8 5.69 19.77 -11.66
CA LYS A 8 6.51 19.19 -10.60
C LYS A 8 6.11 17.75 -10.38
N ILE A 9 7.08 16.84 -10.41
CA ILE A 9 6.90 15.45 -10.06
C ILE A 9 7.44 15.23 -8.65
N VAL A 10 6.61 14.71 -7.76
CA VAL A 10 6.98 14.32 -6.41
C VAL A 10 6.99 12.81 -6.31
N ASP A 11 8.14 12.25 -5.93
CA ASP A 11 8.27 10.83 -5.63
C ASP A 11 7.70 10.55 -4.25
N LEU A 12 6.66 9.76 -4.20
CA LEU A 12 5.95 9.38 -2.99
C LEU A 12 6.34 7.99 -2.48
N THR A 13 7.37 7.38 -3.07
CA THR A 13 7.83 6.04 -2.72
C THR A 13 8.70 6.08 -1.47
N VAL A 14 8.45 5.17 -0.54
CA VAL A 14 9.37 4.92 0.57
C VAL A 14 10.65 4.29 0.01
N GLU A 15 11.80 4.79 0.44
CA GLU A 15 13.09 4.25 0.03
C GLU A 15 13.27 2.81 0.57
N LEU A 16 13.64 1.91 -0.32
CA LEU A 16 14.05 0.56 0.03
C LEU A 16 15.56 0.45 0.01
N ILE A 17 16.12 0.01 1.12
CA ILE A 17 17.56 -0.22 1.28
C ILE A 17 17.79 -1.73 1.29
N ALA A 18 18.55 -2.22 0.31
CA ALA A 18 18.91 -3.63 0.25
C ALA A 18 19.90 -4.00 1.35
N ARG A 19 19.75 -5.21 1.88
CA ARG A 19 20.79 -5.79 2.75
C ARG A 19 22.05 -6.05 1.92
N VAL A 20 23.21 -5.66 2.44
CA VAL A 20 24.49 -5.82 1.76
C VAL A 20 25.48 -6.52 2.69
N THR A 21 26.09 -7.60 2.21
CA THR A 21 27.28 -8.19 2.86
C THR A 21 28.54 -7.64 2.18
N ARG A 22 29.36 -6.92 2.92
CA ARG A 22 30.62 -6.36 2.42
C ARG A 22 31.70 -7.44 2.29
N LEU A 23 32.73 -7.16 1.52
CA LEU A 23 33.86 -8.09 1.31
C LEU A 23 34.60 -8.44 2.60
N ASP A 24 34.53 -7.62 3.63
CA ASP A 24 35.13 -7.87 4.95
C ASP A 24 34.18 -8.67 5.88
N GLY A 25 33.03 -9.12 5.38
CA GLY A 25 32.03 -9.86 6.13
C GLY A 25 31.10 -9.02 6.96
N THR A 26 31.21 -7.68 6.91
CA THR A 26 30.24 -6.78 7.57
C THR A 26 28.90 -6.84 6.88
N ILE A 27 27.82 -6.96 7.65
CA ILE A 27 26.44 -6.96 7.16
C ILE A 27 25.83 -5.59 7.45
N GLU A 28 25.34 -4.92 6.41
CA GLU A 28 24.49 -3.75 6.52
C GLU A 28 23.04 -4.21 6.29
N GLU A 29 22.24 -4.15 7.34
CA GLU A 29 20.84 -4.55 7.28
C GLU A 29 20.05 -3.58 6.40
N GLY A 30 19.09 -4.14 5.65
CA GLY A 30 18.21 -3.37 4.78
C GLY A 30 16.90 -2.97 5.45
N THR A 31 16.01 -2.40 4.64
CA THR A 31 14.63 -2.11 5.05
C THR A 31 13.90 -3.39 5.43
N THR A 32 13.09 -3.33 6.48
CA THR A 32 12.15 -4.39 6.87
C THR A 32 10.72 -4.01 6.47
N ASP A 33 9.83 -4.99 6.33
CA ASP A 33 8.39 -4.73 6.26
C ASP A 33 7.83 -4.41 7.66
N HIS A 34 6.53 -4.14 7.75
CA HIS A 34 5.87 -3.82 9.01
C HIS A 34 5.77 -5.00 10.00
N TYR A 35 6.00 -6.23 9.55
CA TYR A 35 6.12 -7.42 10.40
C TYR A 35 7.56 -7.67 10.87
N GLY A 36 8.51 -6.83 10.44
CA GLY A 36 9.93 -7.00 10.75
C GLY A 36 10.68 -7.95 9.82
N HIS A 37 10.04 -8.44 8.75
CA HIS A 37 10.72 -9.25 7.74
C HIS A 37 11.64 -8.35 6.91
N GLY A 38 12.89 -8.71 6.87
CA GLY A 38 13.91 -7.99 6.09
C GLY A 38 14.22 -8.66 4.76
N TRP A 39 15.31 -8.23 4.19
CA TRP A 39 15.90 -8.91 3.03
C TRP A 39 16.33 -10.31 3.42
N PRO A 40 16.08 -11.31 2.57
CA PRO A 40 16.36 -12.69 2.92
C PRO A 40 17.84 -12.93 3.16
N SER A 41 18.13 -13.72 4.20
CA SER A 41 19.42 -14.35 4.44
C SER A 41 19.36 -15.82 3.98
N GLU A 42 20.52 -16.49 3.86
CA GLU A 42 20.54 -17.92 3.54
C GLU A 42 19.74 -18.76 4.55
N GLU A 43 19.73 -18.37 5.81
CA GLU A 43 18.95 -19.01 6.87
C GLU A 43 17.45 -18.79 6.67
N THR A 44 17.04 -17.58 6.34
CA THR A 44 15.64 -17.20 6.11
C THR A 44 15.04 -17.94 4.91
N ILE A 45 15.80 -18.20 3.86
CA ILE A 45 15.34 -18.93 2.67
C ILE A 45 14.99 -20.38 3.01
N ASN A 46 15.69 -20.99 3.96
CA ASN A 46 15.48 -22.38 4.35
C ASN A 46 14.33 -22.58 5.32
N GLU A 47 13.90 -21.54 6.04
CA GLU A 47 12.85 -21.60 7.06
C GLU A 47 11.47 -21.17 6.55
N GLN A 48 11.37 -20.50 5.42
CA GLN A 48 10.12 -20.02 4.90
C GLN A 48 9.44 -21.05 4.01
N ASP A 49 8.41 -21.68 4.53
CA ASP A 49 7.38 -22.33 3.70
C ASP A 49 6.79 -21.24 2.78
N GLY A 50 6.96 -21.41 1.46
CA GLY A 50 6.58 -20.44 0.46
C GLY A 50 5.11 -20.03 0.54
N THR A 51 4.84 -18.99 1.32
CA THR A 51 3.57 -18.31 1.32
C THR A 51 3.46 -17.45 0.07
N MET A 52 2.27 -17.34 -0.48
CA MET A 52 2.01 -16.67 -1.76
C MET A 52 2.30 -15.15 -1.75
N GLU A 53 2.63 -14.58 -0.61
CA GLU A 53 2.97 -13.17 -0.43
C GLU A 53 4.42 -12.85 -0.76
N GLN A 54 5.20 -13.86 -1.07
CA GLN A 54 6.61 -13.71 -1.35
C GLN A 54 6.82 -13.70 -2.86
N LEU A 55 7.48 -12.65 -3.36
CA LEU A 55 8.18 -12.74 -4.62
C LEU A 55 9.27 -13.81 -4.47
N VAL A 56 8.88 -15.06 -4.68
CA VAL A 56 9.86 -16.13 -4.83
C VAL A 56 10.61 -15.80 -6.10
N GLY A 57 11.79 -15.25 -5.95
CA GLY A 57 12.72 -15.09 -7.05
C GLY A 57 12.92 -16.46 -7.67
N ALA A 58 12.38 -16.68 -8.85
CA ALA A 58 12.36 -17.95 -9.54
C ALA A 58 13.75 -18.46 -9.94
N ASN A 59 14.82 -17.79 -9.53
CA ASN A 59 16.16 -18.17 -9.82
C ASN A 59 16.96 -18.44 -8.55
N GLN A 60 16.90 -19.66 -8.09
CA GLN A 60 18.02 -20.30 -7.41
C GLN A 60 19.24 -20.48 -8.36
N GLY A 61 19.19 -19.87 -9.53
CA GLY A 61 20.28 -19.87 -10.49
C GLY A 61 20.98 -18.53 -10.40
N THR A 62 22.21 -18.59 -10.02
CA THR A 62 23.25 -17.59 -10.17
C THR A 62 23.09 -16.72 -11.43
N VAL A 63 22.27 -15.70 -11.35
CA VAL A 63 22.50 -14.51 -12.14
C VAL A 63 23.27 -13.60 -11.20
N SER A 64 24.59 -13.59 -11.37
CA SER A 64 25.51 -12.75 -10.62
C SER A 64 25.43 -12.88 -9.09
N ASP A 65 25.82 -14.01 -8.51
CA ASP A 65 26.16 -14.20 -7.09
C ASP A 65 25.21 -13.56 -6.04
N TRP A 66 23.98 -13.21 -6.44
CA TRP A 66 22.94 -12.67 -5.58
C TRP A 66 21.88 -13.72 -5.35
N PRO A 67 21.83 -14.38 -4.21
CA PRO A 67 20.67 -15.19 -3.87
C PRO A 67 19.46 -14.23 -3.72
N ILE A 68 18.61 -14.22 -4.71
CA ILE A 68 17.29 -13.58 -4.59
C ILE A 68 16.47 -14.56 -3.77
N GLY A 69 16.40 -14.34 -2.46
CA GLY A 69 15.50 -15.07 -1.59
C GLY A 69 14.07 -14.58 -1.73
N ALA A 70 13.20 -15.15 -0.93
CA ALA A 70 11.84 -14.68 -0.81
C ALA A 70 11.81 -13.26 -0.25
N ILE A 71 11.20 -12.34 -0.96
CA ILE A 71 11.04 -10.95 -0.52
C ILE A 71 9.54 -10.69 -0.40
N SER A 72 9.10 -10.12 0.74
CA SER A 72 7.70 -9.78 0.96
C SER A 72 7.20 -8.76 -0.07
N GLY A 73 6.06 -9.01 -0.68
CA GLY A 73 5.35 -8.03 -1.51
C GLY A 73 4.88 -6.79 -0.73
N HIS A 74 4.88 -6.87 0.60
CA HIS A 74 4.49 -5.80 1.53
C HIS A 74 5.66 -4.94 2.02
N MET A 75 6.88 -5.15 1.51
CA MET A 75 8.02 -4.34 1.88
C MET A 75 8.00 -2.98 1.17
N GLY A 76 8.17 -1.88 1.94
CA GLY A 76 8.17 -0.51 1.41
C GLY A 76 6.84 -0.11 0.76
N SER A 77 6.88 0.82 -0.18
CA SER A 77 5.68 1.23 -0.90
C SER A 77 5.17 0.11 -1.80
N HIS A 78 4.01 -0.40 -1.48
CA HIS A 78 3.36 -1.49 -2.20
C HIS A 78 1.88 -1.20 -2.41
N ILE A 79 1.29 -1.89 -3.36
CA ILE A 79 -0.14 -1.88 -3.59
C ILE A 79 -0.71 -3.24 -3.24
N GLN A 80 -1.90 -3.26 -2.67
CA GLN A 80 -2.57 -4.45 -2.19
C GLN A 80 -4.04 -4.42 -2.59
N LEU A 81 -4.53 -5.58 -3.07
CA LEU A 81 -5.95 -5.86 -3.26
C LEU A 81 -6.16 -7.34 -2.98
N GLY A 82 -7.16 -7.67 -2.17
CA GLY A 82 -7.27 -9.03 -1.67
C GLY A 82 -7.82 -10.03 -2.68
N VAL A 83 -7.08 -11.10 -2.92
CA VAL A 83 -7.61 -12.37 -3.46
C VAL A 83 -7.60 -13.45 -2.38
N ARG A 84 -6.69 -13.33 -1.43
CA ARG A 84 -6.61 -14.18 -0.25
C ARG A 84 -6.02 -13.37 0.88
N HIS A 85 -6.85 -12.69 1.62
CA HIS A 85 -6.29 -11.92 2.73
C HIS A 85 -5.82 -12.80 3.88
N ASN A 86 -6.33 -13.96 4.04
CA ASN A 86 -5.77 -15.12 4.72
C ASN A 86 -6.75 -16.29 4.55
N ASP A 87 -6.31 -17.51 4.83
CA ASP A 87 -7.14 -18.71 4.77
C ASP A 87 -8.28 -18.69 5.82
N ASN A 88 -8.30 -17.72 6.73
CA ASN A 88 -9.33 -17.54 7.76
C ASN A 88 -10.54 -16.73 7.28
N TRP A 89 -10.47 -16.08 6.11
CA TRP A 89 -11.63 -15.41 5.54
C TRP A 89 -12.56 -16.41 4.89
N THR A 90 -13.58 -16.79 5.63
CA THR A 90 -14.54 -17.81 5.21
C THR A 90 -15.55 -17.32 4.18
N CYS A 91 -15.66 -15.99 4.00
CA CYS A 91 -16.54 -15.37 3.02
C CYS A 91 -15.80 -14.32 2.20
N LEU A 92 -15.27 -14.73 1.07
CA LEU A 92 -14.77 -13.78 0.08
C LEU A 92 -15.97 -13.20 -0.68
N PRO A 93 -16.09 -11.86 -0.85
CA PRO A 93 -17.16 -11.29 -1.65
C PRO A 93 -17.13 -11.84 -3.08
N GLU A 94 -18.30 -12.15 -3.61
CA GLU A 94 -18.44 -12.55 -5.01
C GLU A 94 -17.91 -11.43 -5.91
N GLY A 95 -17.09 -11.78 -6.90
CA GLY A 95 -16.50 -10.82 -7.84
C GLY A 95 -15.27 -10.06 -7.31
N MET A 96 -14.71 -10.46 -6.17
CA MET A 96 -13.44 -9.91 -5.69
C MET A 96 -12.31 -10.24 -6.68
N LYS A 97 -11.53 -9.20 -7.03
CA LYS A 97 -10.45 -9.26 -8.02
C LYS A 97 -9.08 -9.20 -7.37
N GLY A 98 -8.11 -9.79 -8.04
CA GLY A 98 -6.70 -9.56 -7.75
C GLY A 98 -6.17 -8.27 -8.37
N ILE A 99 -5.00 -7.83 -7.93
CA ILE A 99 -4.34 -6.63 -8.47
C ILE A 99 -4.07 -6.72 -9.97
N TRP A 100 -3.96 -7.93 -10.52
CA TRP A 100 -3.76 -8.17 -11.96
C TRP A 100 -5.06 -8.15 -12.78
N ASP A 101 -6.23 -8.24 -12.12
CA ASP A 101 -7.55 -8.33 -12.78
C ASP A 101 -8.28 -6.99 -12.86
N VAL A 102 -7.87 -5.99 -12.08
CA VAL A 102 -8.48 -4.67 -12.14
C VAL A 102 -7.96 -3.86 -13.32
N PRO A 103 -8.80 -2.99 -13.93
CA PRO A 103 -8.39 -2.18 -15.07
C PRO A 103 -7.17 -1.30 -14.73
N LEU A 104 -6.23 -1.17 -15.67
CA LEU A 104 -5.00 -0.40 -15.47
C LEU A 104 -5.26 1.05 -15.03
N ASN A 105 -6.34 1.67 -15.50
CA ASN A 105 -6.73 3.03 -15.12
C ASN A 105 -7.20 3.18 -13.66
N THR A 106 -7.31 2.09 -12.92
CA THR A 106 -7.51 2.11 -11.47
C THR A 106 -6.30 2.69 -10.75
N TYR A 107 -5.10 2.46 -11.29
CA TYR A 107 -3.84 2.77 -10.65
C TYR A 107 -3.29 4.17 -10.90
N TYR A 108 -4.02 5.00 -11.64
CA TYR A 108 -3.65 6.40 -11.90
C TYR A 108 -4.87 7.28 -12.14
N GLY A 109 -4.70 8.56 -11.94
CA GLY A 109 -5.73 9.58 -12.23
C GLY A 109 -5.70 10.75 -11.27
N GLU A 110 -6.80 11.49 -11.26
CA GLU A 110 -7.03 12.57 -10.30
C GLU A 110 -7.06 12.01 -8.88
N ALA A 111 -6.32 12.66 -8.01
CA ALA A 111 -6.25 12.31 -6.59
C ALA A 111 -6.54 13.53 -5.72
N CYS A 112 -7.28 13.28 -4.64
CA CYS A 112 -7.53 14.22 -3.57
C CYS A 112 -6.53 13.97 -2.45
N VAL A 113 -5.77 14.97 -2.04
CA VAL A 113 -4.83 14.93 -0.91
C VAL A 113 -5.54 15.46 0.33
N CYS A 114 -5.78 14.58 1.29
CA CYS A 114 -6.45 14.89 2.55
C CYS A 114 -5.40 14.95 3.68
N VAL A 115 -5.05 16.18 4.11
CA VAL A 115 -4.14 16.41 5.23
C VAL A 115 -4.96 16.50 6.52
N LEU A 116 -4.72 15.55 7.42
CA LEU A 116 -5.53 15.30 8.61
C LEU A 116 -4.79 15.62 9.93
N ASP A 117 -3.86 16.55 9.87
CA ASP A 117 -3.04 16.96 11.03
C ASP A 117 -3.86 17.49 12.21
N HIS A 118 -5.07 17.96 11.93
CA HIS A 118 -6.02 18.45 12.94
C HIS A 118 -6.72 17.35 13.74
N LEU A 119 -6.58 16.08 13.33
CA LEU A 119 -7.26 14.93 13.93
C LEU A 119 -6.32 14.08 14.81
N LYS A 120 -5.55 14.71 15.67
CA LYS A 120 -4.66 13.98 16.59
C LYS A 120 -5.40 12.87 17.34
N GLY A 121 -5.08 11.59 17.04
CA GLY A 121 -5.67 10.41 17.67
C GLY A 121 -7.18 10.25 17.48
N GLY A 122 -7.78 11.03 16.56
CA GLY A 122 -9.23 11.03 16.35
C GLY A 122 -9.66 10.16 15.16
N ASP A 123 -10.96 9.90 15.09
CA ASP A 123 -11.59 9.19 14.00
C ASP A 123 -11.65 10.04 12.74
N ILE A 124 -11.29 9.46 11.60
CA ILE A 124 -11.48 10.08 10.30
C ILE A 124 -12.92 9.83 9.88
N LEU A 125 -13.75 10.87 9.93
CA LEU A 125 -15.15 10.85 9.56
C LEU A 125 -15.38 11.44 8.16
N PRO A 126 -16.51 11.17 7.48
CA PRO A 126 -16.81 11.70 6.15
C PRO A 126 -16.69 13.22 6.03
N GLU A 127 -17.05 13.97 7.09
CA GLU A 127 -16.95 15.43 7.14
C GLU A 127 -15.52 15.97 7.11
N HIS A 128 -14.52 15.13 7.41
CA HIS A 128 -13.11 15.50 7.30
C HIS A 128 -12.56 15.31 5.86
N LEU A 129 -13.38 14.74 4.98
CA LEU A 129 -13.04 14.37 3.60
C LEU A 129 -14.00 15.02 2.57
N ASP A 130 -14.48 16.22 2.87
CA ASP A 130 -15.50 16.93 2.08
C ASP A 130 -15.02 17.28 0.65
N ASN A 131 -13.71 17.39 0.46
CA ASN A 131 -13.06 17.66 -0.83
C ASN A 131 -12.91 16.40 -1.72
N VAL A 132 -13.31 15.20 -1.25
CA VAL A 132 -13.28 13.97 -2.03
C VAL A 132 -14.43 13.92 -3.01
N HIS A 133 -14.12 13.78 -4.30
CA HIS A 133 -15.10 13.62 -5.37
C HIS A 133 -15.30 12.15 -5.73
N ASN A 134 -16.41 11.86 -6.41
CA ASN A 134 -16.71 10.51 -6.88
C ASN A 134 -15.65 10.04 -7.87
N GLY A 135 -15.11 8.85 -7.64
CA GLY A 135 -14.13 8.22 -8.51
C GLY A 135 -12.69 8.73 -8.34
N ASP A 136 -12.42 9.55 -7.31
CA ASP A 136 -11.06 9.98 -6.98
C ASP A 136 -10.17 8.82 -6.53
N ILE A 137 -8.87 9.04 -6.62
CA ILE A 137 -7.89 8.40 -5.77
C ILE A 137 -7.81 9.25 -4.49
N VAL A 138 -7.86 8.64 -3.32
CA VAL A 138 -7.83 9.38 -2.05
C VAL A 138 -6.51 9.14 -1.34
N ILE A 139 -5.75 10.21 -1.12
CA ILE A 139 -4.48 10.18 -0.39
C ILE A 139 -4.73 10.71 1.00
N LEU A 140 -4.63 9.86 2.02
CA LEU A 140 -4.73 10.23 3.43
C LEU A 140 -3.34 10.44 4.02
N HIS A 141 -3.16 11.55 4.71
CA HIS A 141 -1.90 11.91 5.36
C HIS A 141 -2.11 12.65 6.67
N SER A 142 -1.26 12.38 7.65
CA SER A 142 -1.08 13.24 8.81
C SER A 142 0.38 13.23 9.28
N CYS A 143 0.75 14.22 10.10
CA CYS A 143 2.08 14.30 10.70
C CYS A 143 2.22 13.45 11.97
N TRP A 144 1.17 12.79 12.42
CA TRP A 144 1.13 12.03 13.67
C TRP A 144 1.71 10.63 13.52
N SER A 145 2.05 10.01 14.64
CA SER A 145 2.56 8.62 14.69
C SER A 145 2.13 7.92 15.96
N GLY A 146 2.19 6.60 15.98
CA GLY A 146 1.78 5.78 17.13
C GLY A 146 0.33 6.02 17.52
N ASP A 147 0.05 6.14 18.81
CA ASP A 147 -1.29 6.32 19.36
C ASP A 147 -1.95 7.66 18.98
N ASP A 148 -1.17 8.60 18.47
CA ASP A 148 -1.65 9.91 18.03
C ASP A 148 -2.11 9.91 16.55
N GLN A 149 -1.97 8.80 15.82
CA GLN A 149 -2.45 8.67 14.44
C GLN A 149 -3.98 8.79 14.38
N PRO A 150 -4.53 9.60 13.45
CA PRO A 150 -5.94 9.52 13.16
C PRO A 150 -6.28 8.16 12.51
N THR A 151 -7.47 7.66 12.85
CA THR A 151 -7.91 6.31 12.49
C THR A 151 -9.01 6.35 11.42
N LEU A 152 -8.81 5.64 10.32
CA LEU A 152 -9.87 5.43 9.33
C LEU A 152 -10.86 4.40 9.86
N VAL A 153 -12.03 4.88 10.27
CA VAL A 153 -13.09 4.01 10.81
C VAL A 153 -13.88 3.33 9.70
N GLY A 154 -14.45 2.17 10.02
CA GLY A 154 -15.17 1.34 9.03
C GLY A 154 -16.35 2.03 8.37
N GLU A 155 -17.03 2.96 9.05
CA GLU A 155 -18.11 3.77 8.45
C GLU A 155 -17.58 4.64 7.32
N THR A 156 -16.47 5.35 7.55
CA THR A 156 -15.84 6.20 6.55
C THR A 156 -15.27 5.38 5.40
N ALA A 157 -14.69 4.21 5.71
CA ALA A 157 -14.21 3.29 4.67
C ALA A 157 -15.35 2.82 3.75
N ARG A 158 -16.52 2.50 4.30
CA ARG A 158 -17.71 2.16 3.50
C ARG A 158 -18.20 3.35 2.67
N TRP A 159 -18.28 4.53 3.28
CA TRP A 159 -18.66 5.75 2.55
C TRP A 159 -17.74 6.05 1.37
N LEU A 160 -16.42 5.93 1.56
CA LEU A 160 -15.45 6.06 0.47
C LEU A 160 -15.69 5.03 -0.64
N ALA A 161 -15.99 3.79 -0.27
CA ALA A 161 -16.16 2.69 -1.21
C ALA A 161 -17.52 2.75 -1.96
N GLU A 162 -18.61 2.95 -1.25
CA GLU A 162 -19.98 2.77 -1.77
C GLU A 162 -20.60 4.08 -2.27
N ASP A 163 -20.40 5.17 -1.54
CA ASP A 163 -20.98 6.48 -1.91
C ASP A 163 -20.04 7.23 -2.85
N LYS A 164 -18.76 7.36 -2.50
CA LYS A 164 -17.77 8.08 -3.31
C LYS A 164 -17.20 7.22 -4.44
N LYS A 165 -17.28 5.89 -4.32
CA LYS A 165 -16.78 4.95 -5.33
C LYS A 165 -15.36 5.27 -5.76
N ILE A 166 -14.50 5.53 -4.77
CA ILE A 166 -13.12 5.88 -5.01
C ILE A 166 -12.40 4.79 -5.81
N LYS A 167 -11.44 5.17 -6.62
CA LYS A 167 -10.66 4.20 -7.42
C LYS A 167 -9.63 3.46 -6.59
N MET A 168 -9.01 4.16 -5.68
CA MET A 168 -7.90 3.64 -4.89
C MET A 168 -7.76 4.46 -3.60
N LEU A 169 -7.38 3.80 -2.53
CA LEU A 169 -6.94 4.42 -1.30
C LEU A 169 -5.42 4.48 -1.28
N ALA A 170 -4.86 5.62 -0.92
CA ALA A 170 -3.43 5.83 -0.79
C ALA A 170 -3.13 6.38 0.61
N VAL A 171 -2.16 5.82 1.31
CA VAL A 171 -1.95 6.15 2.72
C VAL A 171 -0.50 6.52 2.98
N GLY A 172 -0.30 7.70 3.57
CA GLY A 172 0.99 8.15 4.07
C GLY A 172 1.41 7.36 5.31
N GLY A 173 2.59 6.84 5.30
CA GLY A 173 3.15 6.19 6.47
C GLY A 173 4.20 7.07 7.17
N PRO A 174 4.25 7.06 8.49
CA PRO A 174 3.38 6.36 9.47
C PRO A 174 2.15 7.16 9.92
N GLY A 175 1.63 8.08 9.13
CA GLY A 175 0.69 9.13 9.53
C GLY A 175 -0.76 8.70 9.82
N ILE A 176 -1.23 7.55 9.34
CA ILE A 176 -2.64 7.13 9.41
C ILE A 176 -2.75 5.69 9.87
N SER A 177 -3.62 5.43 10.84
CA SER A 177 -4.10 4.10 11.17
C SER A 177 -5.28 3.77 10.24
N TRP A 178 -5.03 3.02 9.17
CA TRP A 178 -6.05 2.78 8.15
C TRP A 178 -6.84 1.48 8.34
N GLU A 179 -6.48 0.67 9.32
CA GLU A 179 -7.26 -0.49 9.74
C GLU A 179 -7.23 -0.60 11.26
N THR A 180 -8.36 -0.96 11.84
CA THR A 180 -8.52 -1.04 13.29
C THR A 180 -8.29 -2.43 13.86
N ASN A 181 -8.31 -3.47 13.01
CA ASN A 181 -8.12 -4.84 13.45
C ASN A 181 -7.42 -5.67 12.37
N TRP A 182 -6.10 -5.66 12.40
CA TRP A 182 -5.23 -6.34 11.43
C TRP A 182 -5.29 -7.85 11.48
N ASP A 183 -5.53 -8.42 12.67
CA ASP A 183 -5.51 -9.87 12.91
C ASP A 183 -6.91 -10.48 12.91
N ALA A 184 -7.91 -9.75 12.44
CA ALA A 184 -9.28 -10.22 12.46
C ALA A 184 -9.45 -11.43 11.52
N PRO A 185 -9.95 -12.57 12.06
CA PRO A 185 -10.15 -13.76 11.23
C PRO A 185 -11.33 -13.62 10.27
N GLU A 186 -12.23 -12.67 10.52
CA GLU A 186 -13.45 -12.46 9.75
C GLU A 186 -13.52 -11.04 9.18
N PRO A 187 -14.07 -10.84 7.97
CA PRO A 187 -14.15 -9.52 7.33
C PRO A 187 -14.89 -8.48 8.16
N ASP A 188 -15.83 -8.88 9.00
CA ASP A 188 -16.60 -7.96 9.85
C ASP A 188 -15.74 -7.30 10.93
N ASN A 189 -14.67 -7.96 11.33
CA ASN A 189 -13.72 -7.44 12.30
C ASN A 189 -12.54 -6.67 11.65
N SER A 190 -12.47 -6.67 10.31
CA SER A 190 -11.54 -5.87 9.51
C SER A 190 -12.32 -4.93 8.59
N PRO A 191 -12.96 -3.90 9.13
CA PRO A 191 -13.98 -3.15 8.41
C PRO A 191 -13.45 -2.39 7.19
N THR A 192 -12.23 -1.87 7.26
CA THR A 192 -11.61 -1.17 6.13
C THR A 192 -11.21 -2.13 5.02
N HIS A 193 -10.60 -3.26 5.36
CA HIS A 193 -10.31 -4.32 4.39
C HIS A 193 -11.58 -4.77 3.68
N ARG A 194 -12.64 -5.07 4.43
CA ARG A 194 -13.92 -5.50 3.86
C ARG A 194 -14.51 -4.46 2.90
N ALA A 195 -14.55 -3.19 3.31
CA ALA A 195 -15.10 -2.13 2.48
C ALA A 195 -14.34 -1.98 1.17
N ARG A 196 -13.00 -1.96 1.19
CA ARG A 196 -12.21 -1.77 -0.01
C ARG A 196 -12.13 -3.02 -0.89
N THR A 197 -11.83 -4.20 -0.32
CA THR A 197 -11.68 -5.43 -1.11
C THR A 197 -12.99 -5.89 -1.71
N GLY A 198 -14.11 -5.77 -0.98
CA GLY A 198 -15.44 -6.06 -1.48
C GLY A 198 -15.88 -5.17 -2.64
N ASN A 199 -15.28 -3.98 -2.78
CA ASN A 199 -15.53 -3.03 -3.86
C ASN A 199 -14.39 -2.98 -4.89
N ASN A 200 -13.43 -3.89 -4.82
CA ASN A 200 -12.25 -3.94 -5.70
C ASN A 200 -11.42 -2.63 -5.69
N ILE A 201 -11.29 -2.00 -4.52
CA ILE A 201 -10.52 -0.79 -4.30
C ILE A 201 -9.13 -1.16 -3.77
N PRO A 202 -8.07 -1.00 -4.56
CA PRO A 202 -6.70 -1.21 -4.08
C PRO A 202 -6.32 -0.18 -3.02
N ILE A 203 -5.39 -0.57 -2.16
CA ILE A 203 -4.68 0.37 -1.29
C ILE A 203 -3.22 0.40 -1.67
N VAL A 204 -2.62 1.60 -1.69
CA VAL A 204 -1.16 1.78 -1.76
C VAL A 204 -0.67 2.33 -0.43
N TYR A 205 0.35 1.70 0.14
CA TYR A 205 0.85 1.97 1.49
C TYR A 205 2.25 1.36 1.67
N PRO A 206 3.13 1.96 2.49
CA PRO A 206 3.10 3.36 2.90
C PRO A 206 3.60 4.30 1.81
N LEU A 207 3.12 5.54 1.82
CA LEU A 207 3.67 6.61 1.00
C LEU A 207 4.55 7.56 1.83
N ALA A 208 5.55 8.13 1.19
CA ALA A 208 6.43 9.15 1.76
C ALA A 208 6.25 10.49 1.05
N ASN A 209 6.84 11.55 1.61
CA ASN A 209 6.97 12.88 0.97
C ASN A 209 5.63 13.57 0.61
N ILE A 210 4.51 13.16 1.18
CA ILE A 210 3.20 13.76 0.90
C ILE A 210 3.20 15.23 1.34
N GLU A 211 3.92 15.58 2.38
CA GLU A 211 4.12 16.94 2.87
C GLU A 211 4.80 17.87 1.86
N LYS A 212 5.40 17.32 0.80
CA LYS A 212 6.01 18.09 -0.31
C LYS A 212 5.01 18.51 -1.39
N LEU A 213 3.81 17.95 -1.35
CA LEU A 213 2.70 18.35 -2.22
C LEU A 213 2.16 19.70 -1.75
N LYS A 214 1.86 20.58 -2.71
CA LYS A 214 1.33 21.92 -2.43
C LYS A 214 -0.14 22.06 -2.73
N ASN A 215 -0.64 21.18 -3.61
CA ASN A 215 -2.01 21.19 -4.05
C ASN A 215 -2.78 20.04 -3.38
N ASP A 216 -4.03 20.29 -3.04
CA ASP A 216 -4.98 19.29 -2.56
C ASP A 216 -5.55 18.41 -3.68
N ARG A 217 -5.26 18.76 -4.94
CA ARG A 217 -5.60 17.98 -6.13
C ARG A 217 -4.35 17.77 -6.98
N VAL A 218 -4.02 16.51 -7.25
CA VAL A 218 -2.83 16.13 -8.02
C VAL A 218 -3.18 15.00 -9.00
N PHE A 219 -2.36 14.80 -10.02
CA PHE A 219 -2.41 13.55 -10.79
C PHE A 219 -1.50 12.53 -10.10
N PHE A 220 -2.10 11.43 -9.63
CA PHE A 220 -1.38 10.36 -8.94
C PHE A 220 -1.20 9.14 -9.85
N MET A 221 -0.08 8.45 -9.68
CA MET A 221 0.21 7.19 -10.36
C MET A 221 0.97 6.24 -9.45
N SER A 222 0.49 4.99 -9.37
CA SER A 222 1.11 3.92 -8.60
C SER A 222 0.84 2.59 -9.30
N LEU A 223 1.69 2.23 -10.27
CA LEU A 223 1.49 1.03 -11.10
C LEU A 223 2.09 -0.20 -10.44
N PRO A 224 1.30 -1.25 -10.16
CA PRO A 224 1.81 -2.52 -9.68
C PRO A 224 2.59 -3.26 -10.76
N LEU A 225 3.48 -4.16 -10.34
CA LEU A 225 3.96 -5.20 -11.23
C LEU A 225 2.79 -6.14 -11.56
N HIS A 226 2.70 -6.55 -12.83
CA HIS A 226 1.65 -7.48 -13.26
C HIS A 226 2.05 -8.92 -12.93
N VAL A 227 1.82 -9.32 -11.68
CA VAL A 227 2.12 -10.65 -11.18
C VAL A 227 0.81 -11.33 -10.77
N GLU A 228 0.43 -12.38 -11.49
CA GLU A 228 -0.77 -13.16 -11.21
C GLU A 228 -0.67 -13.88 -9.85
N ARG A 229 -1.76 -13.91 -9.12
CA ARG A 229 -1.92 -14.59 -7.81
C ARG A 229 -1.19 -13.95 -6.63
N MET A 230 -0.66 -12.75 -6.78
CA MET A 230 -0.16 -11.96 -5.67
C MET A 230 -1.24 -10.99 -5.18
N GLU A 231 -1.40 -10.89 -3.87
CA GLU A 231 -2.29 -9.88 -3.26
C GLU A 231 -1.62 -8.52 -3.14
N GLY A 232 -0.30 -8.46 -3.03
CA GLY A 232 0.50 -7.26 -2.90
C GLY A 232 1.73 -7.28 -3.79
N THR A 233 2.15 -6.12 -4.27
CA THR A 233 3.39 -5.96 -5.05
C THR A 233 3.95 -4.55 -4.93
N TRP A 234 5.24 -4.44 -5.08
CA TRP A 234 5.94 -3.16 -5.04
C TRP A 234 5.48 -2.20 -6.12
N VAL A 235 5.52 -0.94 -5.79
CA VAL A 235 5.21 0.15 -6.71
C VAL A 235 6.23 1.29 -6.61
N ARG A 236 6.36 2.06 -7.71
CA ARG A 236 6.87 3.42 -7.64
C ARG A 236 5.67 4.36 -7.69
N ALA A 237 5.40 5.02 -6.58
CA ALA A 237 4.31 5.97 -6.47
C ALA A 237 4.80 7.39 -6.73
N ILE A 238 4.11 8.13 -7.60
CA ILE A 238 4.43 9.53 -7.90
C ILE A 238 3.17 10.38 -7.92
N ALA A 239 3.32 11.66 -7.60
CA ALA A 239 2.31 12.67 -7.85
C ALA A 239 2.87 13.75 -8.78
N ILE A 240 1.99 14.31 -9.61
CA ILE A 240 2.30 15.37 -10.59
C ILE A 240 1.39 16.56 -10.30
N GLU A 241 1.98 17.73 -10.08
CA GLU A 241 1.29 18.99 -9.79
C GLU A 241 1.78 20.16 -10.66
#